data_bb6c6fa510eda5919131cee1d9c3401d
#
_entry.id   bb6c6fa510eda5919131cee1d9c3401d
#
_cell.length_a   1.000
_cell.length_b   1.000
_cell.length_c   1.000
_cell.angle_alpha   90.00
_cell.angle_beta   90.00
_cell.angle_gamma   90.00
#
_symmetry.space_group_name_H-M   'P 1'
#
loop_
_entity.id
_entity.type
_entity.pdbx_description
1 polymer ?
#
loop_
_entity_poly.entity_id
_entity_poly.type
_entity_poly.pdbx_seq_one_letter_code
_entity_poly.pdbx_strand_id
1 'polypeptide(L)'
;MRLTLRGAGKRVGGELHLHPTDLSLEPGAVTVLLGATLAGKTSLMRLMAGLDRPTEGSVLVDDRDVTGVPVRQRAVAMVYQQFINYPSLTVFDNIASPLRLARAAGIDARVRELAGKLHIDHLLERLPSQLSGGQQQRVALARALAKNAPLMLLDEPLVNLDYKLREELREELTQLFAEGTTTVVYATTEPTEALLMGGYTAVLDCGRVLQYGPTPDVFLHPASIDVARAFSDPPMNLLPARRTDAGVEIAGTLGLALSPASCAPGSALTVGVRAHDVRASRRPGDVAVAARVELAEISGSSTFVHTSSAIGNLVAELAGVHRFELGQALEVFVGPADLYVFGADGRLALAPASAGGRTGG
;
A
#
# COMPACT_ATOMS: atom_id res chain seq x y z
N MET A 1 4.73 15.65 14.77
CA MET A 1 6.18 15.34 14.69
C MET A 1 6.52 15.07 13.24
N ARG A 2 7.49 15.79 12.68
CA ARG A 2 7.99 15.57 11.32
C ARG A 2 9.20 14.65 11.36
N LEU A 3 9.16 13.53 10.65
CA LEU A 3 10.33 12.66 10.46
C LEU A 3 10.83 12.82 9.04
N THR A 4 12.13 13.07 8.90
CA THR A 4 12.78 13.25 7.60
C THR A 4 14.02 12.36 7.49
N LEU A 5 14.11 11.65 6.37
CA LEU A 5 15.30 10.93 5.94
C LEU A 5 16.03 11.81 4.90
N ARG A 6 17.33 12.01 5.07
CA ARG A 6 18.19 12.74 4.11
C ARG A 6 19.29 11.83 3.61
N GLY A 7 19.15 11.36 2.37
CA GLY A 7 20.08 10.43 1.76
C GLY A 7 20.30 9.15 2.59
N ALA A 8 19.31 8.76 3.41
CA ALA A 8 19.47 7.65 4.34
C ALA A 8 19.44 6.31 3.61
N GLY A 9 20.56 5.59 3.65
CA GLY A 9 20.73 4.28 3.04
C GLY A 9 21.17 3.22 4.03
N LYS A 10 21.01 1.93 3.67
CA LYS A 10 21.38 0.82 4.53
C LYS A 10 22.01 -0.32 3.75
N ARG A 11 23.23 -0.72 4.18
CA ARG A 11 23.91 -1.94 3.76
C ARG A 11 24.02 -2.90 4.93
N VAL A 12 23.87 -4.18 4.67
CA VAL A 12 24.04 -5.26 5.65
C VAL A 12 24.90 -6.36 5.01
N GLY A 13 26.03 -6.69 5.61
CA GLY A 13 26.94 -7.72 5.07
C GLY A 13 27.42 -7.43 3.63
N GLY A 14 27.48 -6.13 3.23
CA GLY A 14 27.83 -5.73 1.86
C GLY A 14 26.63 -5.61 0.91
N GLU A 15 25.51 -6.23 1.19
CA GLU A 15 24.27 -6.13 0.40
C GLU A 15 23.55 -4.82 0.67
N LEU A 16 22.99 -4.23 -0.38
CA LEU A 16 22.22 -2.99 -0.33
C LEU A 16 20.75 -3.29 -0.02
N HIS A 17 20.34 -2.98 1.21
CA HIS A 17 18.94 -3.17 1.66
C HIS A 17 18.07 -1.95 1.41
N LEU A 18 18.64 -0.75 1.50
CA LEU A 18 17.97 0.50 1.18
C LEU A 18 18.94 1.40 0.43
N HIS A 19 18.49 1.91 -0.71
CA HIS A 19 19.20 2.95 -1.43
C HIS A 19 19.12 4.28 -0.68
N PRO A 20 20.09 5.20 -0.90
CA PRO A 20 20.00 6.55 -0.37
C PRO A 20 18.63 7.16 -0.70
N THR A 21 17.90 7.52 0.36
CA THR A 21 16.49 7.93 0.26
C THR A 21 16.29 9.27 0.94
N ASP A 22 15.67 10.19 0.22
CA ASP A 22 15.12 11.43 0.73
C ASP A 22 13.61 11.26 0.89
N LEU A 23 13.12 11.35 2.12
CA LEU A 23 11.69 11.20 2.44
C LEU A 23 11.35 12.05 3.65
N SER A 24 10.37 12.93 3.51
CA SER A 24 9.83 13.72 4.63
C SER A 24 8.37 13.35 4.83
N LEU A 25 8.05 12.78 6.00
CA LEU A 25 6.68 12.40 6.33
C LEU A 25 5.85 13.63 6.69
N GLU A 26 4.59 13.65 6.25
CA GLU A 26 3.65 14.68 6.66
C GLU A 26 3.25 14.51 8.14
N PRO A 27 3.46 15.55 8.98
CA PRO A 27 3.16 15.47 10.40
C PRO A 27 1.67 15.24 10.69
N GLY A 28 1.37 14.32 11.62
CA GLY A 28 -0.01 14.03 12.01
C GLY A 28 -0.83 13.28 10.96
N ALA A 29 -0.21 12.84 9.88
CA ALA A 29 -0.86 12.07 8.82
C ALA A 29 -0.47 10.59 8.87
N VAL A 30 -1.27 9.77 8.22
CA VAL A 30 -0.93 8.37 7.90
C VAL A 30 -0.09 8.35 6.64
N THR A 31 1.05 7.68 6.68
CA THR A 31 1.87 7.33 5.52
C THR A 31 1.89 5.82 5.37
N VAL A 32 1.35 5.31 4.28
CA VAL A 32 1.43 3.90 3.93
C VAL A 32 2.70 3.61 3.17
N LEU A 33 3.48 2.61 3.60
CA LEU A 33 4.59 2.04 2.86
C LEU A 33 4.05 0.83 2.08
N LEU A 34 3.82 1.00 0.79
CA LEU A 34 3.28 -0.03 -0.09
C LEU A 34 4.40 -0.68 -0.90
N GLY A 35 4.43 -1.99 -0.97
CA GLY A 35 5.38 -2.73 -1.80
C GLY A 35 5.39 -4.21 -1.47
N ALA A 36 5.92 -5.01 -2.37
CA ALA A 36 6.02 -6.46 -2.21
C ALA A 36 6.85 -6.87 -0.98
N THR A 37 6.78 -8.13 -0.60
CA THR A 37 7.69 -8.70 0.40
C THR A 37 9.13 -8.46 -0.06
N LEU A 38 10.01 -8.09 0.87
CA LEU A 38 11.40 -7.71 0.62
C LEU A 38 11.61 -6.38 -0.13
N ALA A 39 10.58 -5.58 -0.38
CA ALA A 39 10.73 -4.24 -0.99
C ALA A 39 11.53 -3.24 -0.13
N GLY A 40 11.83 -3.58 1.14
CA GLY A 40 12.60 -2.72 2.04
C GLY A 40 11.75 -1.98 3.10
N LYS A 41 10.43 -2.22 3.17
CA LYS A 41 9.50 -1.56 4.11
C LYS A 41 9.97 -1.65 5.56
N THR A 42 10.20 -2.86 6.07
CA THR A 42 10.68 -3.10 7.43
C THR A 42 12.05 -2.45 7.69
N SER A 43 12.98 -2.51 6.71
CA SER A 43 14.30 -1.89 6.85
C SER A 43 14.18 -0.36 6.97
N LEU A 44 13.31 0.26 6.18
CA LEU A 44 13.04 1.69 6.25
C LEU A 44 12.44 2.08 7.60
N MET A 45 11.45 1.33 8.10
CA MET A 45 10.83 1.56 9.41
C MET A 45 11.83 1.39 10.56
N ARG A 46 12.76 0.43 10.46
CA ARG A 46 13.81 0.22 11.47
C ARG A 46 14.78 1.40 11.55
N LEU A 47 15.10 2.06 10.41
CA LEU A 47 15.85 3.32 10.41
C LEU A 47 15.04 4.44 11.08
N MET A 48 13.77 4.59 10.72
CA MET A 48 12.86 5.58 11.32
C MET A 48 12.75 5.41 12.83
N ALA A 49 12.62 4.18 13.30
CA ALA A 49 12.55 3.84 14.73
C ALA A 49 13.86 4.10 15.49
N GLY A 50 15.01 4.10 14.80
CA GLY A 50 16.32 4.11 15.43
C GLY A 50 16.73 2.75 15.99
N LEU A 51 16.14 1.68 15.48
CA LEU A 51 16.57 0.30 15.76
C LEU A 51 17.82 -0.04 14.98
N ASP A 52 17.91 0.47 13.76
CA ASP A 52 19.08 0.38 12.92
C ASP A 52 19.70 1.76 12.69
N ARG A 53 20.98 1.81 12.49
CA ARG A 53 21.70 3.01 12.07
C ARG A 53 21.87 2.96 10.54
N PRO A 54 21.56 4.06 9.83
CA PRO A 54 21.87 4.15 8.41
C PRO A 54 23.38 4.03 8.19
N THR A 55 23.78 3.43 7.06
CA THR A 55 25.20 3.37 6.66
C THR A 55 25.67 4.66 6.01
N GLU A 56 24.73 5.44 5.47
CA GLU A 56 24.93 6.76 4.89
C GLU A 56 23.68 7.62 5.11
N GLY A 57 23.83 8.94 5.03
CA GLY A 57 22.76 9.88 5.26
C GLY A 57 22.37 10.05 6.73
N SER A 58 21.22 10.64 6.97
CA SER A 58 20.74 11.00 8.32
C SER A 58 19.24 10.85 8.50
N VAL A 59 18.84 10.72 9.77
CA VAL A 59 17.44 10.68 10.21
C VAL A 59 17.20 11.90 11.10
N LEU A 60 16.22 12.73 10.75
CA LEU A 60 15.88 13.92 11.49
C LEU A 60 14.46 13.81 12.06
N VAL A 61 14.25 14.41 13.23
CA VAL A 61 12.94 14.61 13.86
C VAL A 61 12.81 16.09 14.20
N ASP A 62 11.80 16.75 13.63
CA ASP A 62 11.56 18.19 13.76
C ASP A 62 12.87 18.98 13.53
N ASP A 63 13.56 18.65 12.42
CA ASP A 63 14.84 19.20 11.96
C ASP A 63 16.06 18.95 12.85
N ARG A 64 15.91 18.16 13.92
CA ARG A 64 17.02 17.75 14.78
C ARG A 64 17.55 16.40 14.30
N ASP A 65 18.86 16.29 14.13
CA ASP A 65 19.51 15.02 13.80
C ASP A 65 19.43 14.04 14.97
N VAL A 66 18.75 12.91 14.72
CA VAL A 66 18.60 11.80 15.67
C VAL A 66 19.33 10.54 15.17
N THR A 67 20.19 10.66 14.18
CA THR A 67 20.97 9.54 13.63
C THR A 67 21.78 8.88 14.71
N GLY A 68 21.60 7.57 14.92
CA GLY A 68 22.29 6.82 15.96
C GLY A 68 21.79 7.03 17.39
N VAL A 69 20.81 7.90 17.63
CA VAL A 69 20.14 7.99 18.93
C VAL A 69 19.38 6.67 19.19
N PRO A 70 19.65 5.98 20.30
CA PRO A 70 19.00 4.71 20.61
C PRO A 70 17.47 4.82 20.70
N VAL A 71 16.74 3.79 20.24
CA VAL A 71 15.27 3.75 20.24
C VAL A 71 14.64 4.05 21.61
N ARG A 72 15.28 3.66 22.73
CA ARG A 72 14.81 3.94 24.09
C ARG A 72 14.74 5.44 24.44
N GLN A 73 15.46 6.27 23.68
CA GLN A 73 15.50 7.73 23.83
C GLN A 73 14.65 8.45 22.79
N ARG A 74 13.99 7.69 21.89
CA ARG A 74 13.09 8.24 20.85
C ARG A 74 11.64 8.12 21.28
N ALA A 75 10.86 9.15 20.98
CA ALA A 75 9.42 9.14 21.18
C ALA A 75 8.70 8.40 20.04
N VAL A 76 8.89 7.09 19.96
CA VAL A 76 8.36 6.22 18.90
C VAL A 76 7.71 4.97 19.48
N ALA A 77 6.57 4.54 18.93
CA ALA A 77 5.99 3.22 19.16
C ALA A 77 6.13 2.39 17.89
N MET A 78 6.40 1.09 18.01
CA MET A 78 6.49 0.19 16.87
C MET A 78 5.81 -1.13 17.18
N VAL A 79 4.99 -1.59 16.24
CA VAL A 79 4.45 -2.94 16.18
C VAL A 79 5.18 -3.66 15.06
N TYR A 80 5.82 -4.77 15.41
CA TYR A 80 6.54 -5.60 14.45
C TYR A 80 5.59 -6.59 13.77
N GLN A 81 5.94 -7.03 12.60
CA GLN A 81 5.24 -8.12 11.88
C GLN A 81 5.11 -9.38 12.76
N GLN A 82 6.17 -9.71 13.52
CA GLN A 82 6.08 -10.69 14.60
C GLN A 82 5.64 -9.97 15.88
N PHE A 83 4.36 -10.13 16.27
CA PHE A 83 3.84 -9.54 17.48
C PHE A 83 4.56 -10.11 18.72
N ILE A 84 5.31 -9.24 19.38
CA ILE A 84 6.08 -9.60 20.57
C ILE A 84 5.30 -9.14 21.81
N ASN A 85 4.77 -10.07 22.59
CA ASN A 85 4.18 -9.81 23.90
C ASN A 85 5.11 -10.26 25.03
N TYR A 86 4.99 -9.66 26.19
CA TYR A 86 5.68 -10.12 27.41
C TYR A 86 5.01 -11.39 27.91
N PRO A 87 5.64 -12.56 27.82
CA PRO A 87 4.96 -13.84 28.03
C PRO A 87 4.55 -14.08 29.49
N SER A 88 5.22 -13.44 30.44
CA SER A 88 4.95 -13.54 31.88
C SER A 88 3.93 -12.51 32.39
N LEU A 89 3.47 -11.60 31.56
CA LEU A 89 2.49 -10.57 31.90
C LEU A 89 1.13 -10.94 31.33
N THR A 90 0.06 -10.64 32.08
CA THR A 90 -1.31 -10.73 31.55
C THR A 90 -1.52 -9.76 30.38
N VAL A 91 -2.63 -9.89 29.67
CA VAL A 91 -3.04 -8.91 28.63
C VAL A 91 -3.11 -7.51 29.23
N PHE A 92 -3.75 -7.38 30.39
CA PHE A 92 -3.82 -6.10 31.11
C PHE A 92 -2.43 -5.52 31.36
N ASP A 93 -1.53 -6.31 31.93
CA ASP A 93 -0.18 -5.87 32.28
C ASP A 93 0.69 -5.57 31.06
N ASN A 94 0.50 -6.31 29.97
CA ASN A 94 1.13 -6.01 28.68
C ASN A 94 0.75 -4.60 28.22
N ILE A 95 -0.55 -4.28 28.19
CA ILE A 95 -1.06 -2.98 27.75
C ILE A 95 -0.66 -1.87 28.74
N ALA A 96 -0.72 -2.15 30.05
CA ALA A 96 -0.37 -1.20 31.10
C ALA A 96 1.13 -0.88 31.18
N SER A 97 1.99 -1.76 30.63
CA SER A 97 3.46 -1.63 30.80
C SER A 97 4.04 -0.28 30.38
N PRO A 98 3.73 0.31 29.21
CA PRO A 98 4.24 1.62 28.83
C PRO A 98 3.66 2.76 29.70
N LEU A 99 2.41 2.63 30.15
CA LEU A 99 1.75 3.61 31.01
C LEU A 99 2.39 3.65 32.39
N ARG A 100 2.71 2.48 32.95
CA ARG A 100 3.44 2.38 34.24
C ARG A 100 4.83 2.98 34.14
N LEU A 101 5.54 2.69 33.05
CA LEU A 101 6.87 3.26 32.80
C LEU A 101 6.82 4.80 32.72
N ALA A 102 5.79 5.34 32.08
CA ALA A 102 5.54 6.77 31.97
C ALA A 102 4.95 7.38 33.26
N ARG A 103 4.64 6.58 34.27
CA ARG A 103 3.93 7.00 35.51
C ARG A 103 2.62 7.74 35.20
N ALA A 104 1.89 7.28 34.21
CA ALA A 104 0.64 7.88 33.78
C ALA A 104 -0.45 7.73 34.86
N ALA A 105 -1.36 8.68 34.92
CA ALA A 105 -2.59 8.57 35.74
C ALA A 105 -3.65 7.77 34.95
N GLY A 106 -4.62 7.15 35.66
CA GLY A 106 -5.78 6.51 35.05
C GLY A 106 -5.47 5.26 34.24
N ILE A 107 -4.43 4.51 34.60
CA ILE A 107 -3.95 3.34 33.83
C ILE A 107 -5.08 2.34 33.59
N ASP A 108 -5.87 1.98 34.60
CA ASP A 108 -6.95 0.98 34.45
C ASP A 108 -7.98 1.43 33.42
N ALA A 109 -8.46 2.66 33.50
CA ALA A 109 -9.43 3.20 32.55
C ALA A 109 -8.89 3.21 31.11
N ARG A 110 -7.63 3.61 30.92
CA ARG A 110 -7.00 3.65 29.60
C ARG A 110 -6.76 2.25 29.02
N VAL A 111 -6.36 1.28 29.83
CA VAL A 111 -6.21 -0.12 29.41
C VAL A 111 -7.54 -0.70 28.96
N ARG A 112 -8.62 -0.49 29.75
CA ARG A 112 -9.95 -0.99 29.36
C ARG A 112 -10.52 -0.31 28.14
N GLU A 113 -10.31 0.99 27.97
CA GLU A 113 -10.69 1.72 26.75
C GLU A 113 -10.03 1.11 25.52
N LEU A 114 -8.70 0.93 25.55
CA LEU A 114 -7.96 0.37 24.42
C LEU A 114 -8.31 -1.11 24.17
N ALA A 115 -8.51 -1.88 25.25
CA ALA A 115 -8.93 -3.27 25.13
C ALA A 115 -10.33 -3.40 24.52
N GLY A 116 -11.26 -2.51 24.86
CA GLY A 116 -12.60 -2.45 24.27
C GLY A 116 -12.54 -2.10 22.79
N LYS A 117 -11.78 -1.05 22.40
CA LYS A 117 -11.57 -0.68 20.99
C LYS A 117 -10.99 -1.80 20.14
N LEU A 118 -10.20 -2.69 20.70
CA LEU A 118 -9.56 -3.81 20.01
C LEU A 118 -10.24 -5.16 20.29
N HIS A 119 -11.44 -5.16 20.92
CA HIS A 119 -12.24 -6.35 21.22
C HIS A 119 -11.46 -7.45 21.98
N ILE A 120 -10.63 -7.06 22.95
CA ILE A 120 -9.84 -7.95 23.82
C ILE A 120 -10.08 -7.72 25.30
N ASP A 121 -11.12 -6.95 25.67
CA ASP A 121 -11.49 -6.62 27.05
C ASP A 121 -11.80 -7.88 27.89
N HIS A 122 -12.43 -8.88 27.30
CA HIS A 122 -12.73 -10.18 27.89
C HIS A 122 -11.49 -11.08 28.11
N LEU A 123 -10.31 -10.66 27.64
CA LEU A 123 -9.05 -11.40 27.72
C LEU A 123 -8.05 -10.81 28.71
N LEU A 124 -8.38 -9.73 29.41
CA LEU A 124 -7.45 -8.92 30.20
C LEU A 124 -6.65 -9.72 31.24
N GLU A 125 -7.25 -10.76 31.83
CA GLU A 125 -6.62 -11.61 32.85
C GLU A 125 -5.82 -12.78 32.27
N ARG A 126 -5.85 -12.99 30.95
CA ARG A 126 -5.14 -14.11 30.30
C ARG A 126 -3.67 -13.79 30.07
N LEU A 127 -2.85 -14.84 30.00
CA LEU A 127 -1.47 -14.78 29.53
C LEU A 127 -1.41 -14.90 27.99
N PRO A 128 -0.38 -14.36 27.33
CA PRO A 128 -0.20 -14.48 25.86
C PRO A 128 -0.25 -15.93 25.36
N SER A 129 0.25 -16.89 26.11
CA SER A 129 0.22 -18.31 25.75
C SER A 129 -1.19 -18.91 25.64
N GLN A 130 -2.20 -18.23 26.17
CA GLN A 130 -3.61 -18.63 26.16
C GLN A 130 -4.41 -17.95 25.06
N LEU A 131 -3.74 -17.19 24.18
CA LEU A 131 -4.33 -16.38 23.13
C LEU A 131 -4.03 -16.96 21.73
N SER A 132 -4.98 -16.78 20.82
CA SER A 132 -4.72 -17.00 19.38
C SER A 132 -3.73 -15.97 18.85
N GLY A 133 -3.12 -16.25 17.67
CA GLY A 133 -2.19 -15.31 17.03
C GLY A 133 -2.79 -13.93 16.82
N GLY A 134 -4.01 -13.83 16.30
CA GLY A 134 -4.70 -12.56 16.10
C GLY A 134 -5.02 -11.82 17.42
N GLN A 135 -5.32 -12.55 18.50
CA GLN A 135 -5.49 -11.95 19.84
C GLN A 135 -4.18 -11.39 20.38
N GLN A 136 -3.07 -12.12 20.21
CA GLN A 136 -1.74 -11.63 20.60
C GLN A 136 -1.33 -10.38 19.82
N GLN A 137 -1.67 -10.31 18.54
CA GLN A 137 -1.42 -9.16 17.67
C GLN A 137 -2.17 -7.92 18.19
N ARG A 138 -3.45 -8.06 18.54
CA ARG A 138 -4.26 -6.99 19.13
C ARG A 138 -3.71 -6.51 20.47
N VAL A 139 -3.18 -7.40 21.29
CA VAL A 139 -2.49 -7.01 22.53
C VAL A 139 -1.24 -6.18 22.24
N ALA A 140 -0.42 -6.57 21.27
CA ALA A 140 0.76 -5.81 20.88
C ALA A 140 0.39 -4.42 20.32
N LEU A 141 -0.70 -4.35 19.54
CA LEU A 141 -1.24 -3.09 19.03
C LEU A 141 -1.77 -2.20 20.16
N ALA A 142 -2.58 -2.75 21.07
CA ALA A 142 -3.08 -2.03 22.26
C ALA A 142 -1.92 -1.43 23.10
N ARG A 143 -0.85 -2.19 23.27
CA ARG A 143 0.34 -1.72 23.99
C ARG A 143 1.05 -0.58 23.26
N ALA A 144 1.14 -0.65 21.92
CA ALA A 144 1.72 0.43 21.14
C ALA A 144 0.88 1.72 21.20
N LEU A 145 -0.44 1.59 21.13
CA LEU A 145 -1.39 2.70 21.30
C LEU A 145 -1.34 3.29 22.72
N ALA A 146 -1.19 2.43 23.74
CA ALA A 146 -1.05 2.88 25.12
C ALA A 146 0.18 3.76 25.34
N LYS A 147 1.25 3.56 24.58
CA LYS A 147 2.46 4.39 24.64
C LYS A 147 2.21 5.85 24.25
N ASN A 148 1.19 6.13 23.46
CA ASN A 148 0.81 7.46 22.96
C ASN A 148 2.00 8.26 22.40
N ALA A 149 2.82 7.60 21.58
CA ALA A 149 4.00 8.21 20.99
C ALA A 149 3.63 9.10 19.80
N PRO A 150 4.30 10.24 19.56
CA PRO A 150 4.03 11.12 18.42
C PRO A 150 4.39 10.51 17.07
N LEU A 151 5.15 9.41 17.03
CA LEU A 151 5.40 8.57 15.86
C LEU A 151 5.01 7.13 16.16
N MET A 152 4.16 6.56 15.32
CA MET A 152 3.75 5.15 15.39
C MET A 152 4.13 4.44 14.10
N LEU A 153 4.78 3.30 14.23
CA LEU A 153 5.24 2.46 13.13
C LEU A 153 4.56 1.11 13.22
N LEU A 154 3.81 0.70 12.19
CA LEU A 154 3.03 -0.53 12.14
C LEU A 154 3.51 -1.38 10.95
N ASP A 155 4.22 -2.46 11.23
CA ASP A 155 4.80 -3.33 10.21
C ASP A 155 3.87 -4.51 9.94
N GLU A 156 3.09 -4.43 8.86
CA GLU A 156 2.10 -5.41 8.43
C GLU A 156 1.15 -5.84 9.57
N PRO A 157 0.47 -4.88 10.24
CA PRO A 157 -0.21 -5.16 11.50
C PRO A 157 -1.48 -6.00 11.38
N LEU A 158 -1.96 -6.30 10.17
CA LEU A 158 -3.21 -7.04 9.95
C LEU A 158 -3.02 -8.36 9.19
N VAL A 159 -1.79 -8.73 8.82
CA VAL A 159 -1.50 -9.85 7.91
C VAL A 159 -1.93 -11.23 8.42
N ASN A 160 -1.94 -11.46 9.73
CA ASN A 160 -2.25 -12.78 10.33
C ASN A 160 -3.70 -12.89 10.85
N LEU A 161 -4.59 -12.03 10.38
CA LEU A 161 -5.99 -12.01 10.80
C LEU A 161 -6.90 -12.65 9.74
N ASP A 162 -7.99 -13.25 10.17
CA ASP A 162 -9.08 -13.61 9.26
C ASP A 162 -9.70 -12.36 8.61
N TYR A 163 -10.36 -12.56 7.47
CA TYR A 163 -10.89 -11.46 6.67
C TYR A 163 -11.80 -10.50 7.46
N LYS A 164 -12.78 -11.06 8.20
CA LYS A 164 -13.76 -10.25 8.93
C LYS A 164 -13.10 -9.37 9.98
N LEU A 165 -12.21 -9.97 10.76
CA LEU A 165 -11.47 -9.30 11.81
C LEU A 165 -10.50 -8.25 11.26
N ARG A 166 -9.88 -8.53 10.09
CA ARG A 166 -9.01 -7.58 9.40
C ARG A 166 -9.78 -6.32 9.01
N GLU A 167 -10.99 -6.47 8.42
CA GLU A 167 -11.85 -5.37 8.04
C GLU A 167 -12.25 -4.52 9.26
N GLU A 168 -12.75 -5.16 10.33
CA GLU A 168 -13.13 -4.49 11.57
C GLU A 168 -11.98 -3.67 12.16
N LEU A 169 -10.79 -4.28 12.31
CA LEU A 169 -9.63 -3.59 12.87
C LEU A 169 -9.08 -2.50 11.97
N ARG A 170 -9.16 -2.67 10.64
CA ARG A 170 -8.74 -1.63 9.70
C ARG A 170 -9.61 -0.38 9.86
N GLU A 171 -10.94 -0.55 9.92
CA GLU A 171 -11.87 0.56 10.13
C GLU A 171 -11.59 1.28 11.45
N GLU A 172 -11.40 0.53 12.55
CA GLU A 172 -11.07 1.08 13.85
C GLU A 172 -9.76 1.86 13.86
N LEU A 173 -8.69 1.30 13.23
CA LEU A 173 -7.41 1.99 13.11
C LEU A 173 -7.53 3.26 12.28
N THR A 174 -8.29 3.22 11.18
CA THR A 174 -8.53 4.39 10.32
C THR A 174 -9.22 5.51 11.10
N GLN A 175 -10.26 5.20 11.88
CA GLN A 175 -10.95 6.18 12.73
C GLN A 175 -10.01 6.72 13.82
N LEU A 176 -9.26 5.86 14.47
CA LEU A 176 -8.36 6.22 15.56
C LEU A 176 -7.23 7.14 15.08
N PHE A 177 -6.75 6.94 13.85
CA PHE A 177 -5.71 7.79 13.26
C PHE A 177 -6.27 9.10 12.71
N ALA A 178 -7.51 9.12 12.21
CA ALA A 178 -8.15 10.33 11.74
C ALA A 178 -8.39 11.37 12.86
N GLU A 179 -8.62 10.92 14.09
CA GLU A 179 -8.84 11.77 15.26
C GLU A 179 -7.53 12.24 15.92
N GLY A 180 -6.39 11.63 15.57
CA GLY A 180 -5.12 11.79 16.24
C GLY A 180 -4.20 12.85 15.61
N THR A 181 -3.25 13.31 16.44
CA THR A 181 -2.12 14.15 16.01
C THR A 181 -0.83 13.34 15.78
N THR A 182 -0.93 12.02 15.92
CA THR A 182 0.18 11.07 15.78
C THR A 182 0.55 10.90 14.31
N THR A 183 1.82 11.02 13.98
CA THR A 183 2.33 10.62 12.67
C THR A 183 2.40 9.11 12.62
N VAL A 184 1.73 8.48 11.66
CA VAL A 184 1.63 7.03 11.54
C VAL A 184 2.34 6.57 10.27
N VAL A 185 3.16 5.54 10.37
CA VAL A 185 3.72 4.80 9.23
C VAL A 185 3.16 3.39 9.26
N TYR A 186 2.48 3.01 8.22
CA TYR A 186 1.79 1.73 8.07
C TYR A 186 2.36 0.96 6.88
N ALA A 187 3.07 -0.13 7.12
CA ALA A 187 3.59 -0.97 6.04
C ALA A 187 2.60 -2.07 5.66
N THR A 188 2.40 -2.26 4.37
CA THR A 188 1.54 -3.32 3.83
C THR A 188 2.03 -3.80 2.46
N THR A 189 1.60 -5.01 2.09
CA THR A 189 1.72 -5.54 0.72
C THR A 189 0.41 -5.39 -0.06
N GLU A 190 -0.69 -5.00 0.60
CA GLU A 190 -2.03 -4.96 0.01
C GLU A 190 -2.39 -3.55 -0.50
N PRO A 191 -2.60 -3.36 -1.82
CA PRO A 191 -2.95 -2.07 -2.41
C PRO A 191 -4.24 -1.48 -1.84
N THR A 192 -5.23 -2.35 -1.58
CA THR A 192 -6.53 -1.96 -1.03
C THR A 192 -6.39 -1.30 0.34
N GLU A 193 -5.50 -1.81 1.20
CA GLU A 193 -5.24 -1.18 2.50
C GLU A 193 -4.70 0.24 2.34
N ALA A 194 -3.78 0.46 1.38
CA ALA A 194 -3.25 1.80 1.11
C ALA A 194 -4.34 2.79 0.68
N LEU A 195 -5.26 2.35 -0.19
CA LEU A 195 -6.37 3.18 -0.66
C LEU A 195 -7.38 3.51 0.45
N LEU A 196 -7.68 2.54 1.31
CA LEU A 196 -8.66 2.68 2.39
C LEU A 196 -8.13 3.45 3.59
N MET A 197 -6.84 3.33 3.92
CA MET A 197 -6.21 4.12 4.97
C MET A 197 -6.08 5.60 4.59
N GLY A 198 -6.05 5.91 3.31
CA GLY A 198 -5.91 7.29 2.83
C GLY A 198 -4.56 7.93 3.17
N GLY A 199 -4.55 9.26 3.36
CA GLY A 199 -3.34 10.01 3.69
C GLY A 199 -2.31 10.02 2.57
N TYR A 200 -1.09 9.58 2.87
CA TYR A 200 0.05 9.55 1.94
C TYR A 200 0.48 8.11 1.68
N THR A 201 1.03 7.86 0.49
CA THR A 201 1.64 6.57 0.18
C THR A 201 3.06 6.75 -0.35
N ALA A 202 3.99 5.96 0.20
CA ALA A 202 5.32 5.73 -0.35
C ALA A 202 5.34 4.34 -0.97
N VAL A 203 5.51 4.25 -2.29
CA VAL A 203 5.68 2.97 -2.99
C VAL A 203 7.14 2.58 -2.96
N LEU A 204 7.41 1.36 -2.48
CA LEU A 204 8.76 0.81 -2.38
C LEU A 204 8.93 -0.40 -3.29
N ASP A 205 10.08 -0.47 -3.93
CA ASP A 205 10.56 -1.67 -4.60
C ASP A 205 12.08 -1.79 -4.51
N CYS A 206 12.57 -3.01 -4.31
CA CYS A 206 14.01 -3.31 -4.24
C CYS A 206 14.84 -2.30 -3.42
N GLY A 207 14.33 -1.90 -2.26
CA GLY A 207 15.00 -0.95 -1.36
C GLY A 207 15.00 0.51 -1.84
N ARG A 208 14.16 0.88 -2.80
CA ARG A 208 13.97 2.25 -3.31
C ARG A 208 12.58 2.75 -2.99
N VAL A 209 12.45 4.01 -2.64
CA VAL A 209 11.17 4.73 -2.69
C VAL A 209 11.00 5.21 -4.12
N LEU A 210 10.02 4.64 -4.83
CA LEU A 210 9.74 4.94 -6.24
C LEU A 210 8.91 6.22 -6.40
N GLN A 211 7.94 6.42 -5.49
CA GLN A 211 7.08 7.61 -5.46
C GLN A 211 6.56 7.81 -4.04
N TYR A 212 6.39 9.08 -3.64
CA TYR A 212 5.74 9.47 -2.39
C TYR A 212 4.81 10.66 -2.67
N GLY A 213 3.61 10.62 -2.14
CA GLY A 213 2.62 11.70 -2.27
C GLY A 213 1.28 11.33 -1.65
N PRO A 214 0.26 12.21 -1.75
CA PRO A 214 -1.12 11.88 -1.41
C PRO A 214 -1.55 10.59 -2.10
N THR A 215 -2.19 9.68 -1.36
CA THR A 215 -2.54 8.34 -1.88
C THR A 215 -3.34 8.39 -3.18
N PRO A 216 -4.36 9.26 -3.33
CA PRO A 216 -5.09 9.36 -4.60
C PRO A 216 -4.19 9.78 -5.78
N ASP A 217 -3.26 10.71 -5.55
CA ASP A 217 -2.37 11.19 -6.61
C ASP A 217 -1.39 10.11 -7.07
N VAL A 218 -0.82 9.36 -6.12
CA VAL A 218 0.08 8.22 -6.46
C VAL A 218 -0.66 7.13 -7.20
N PHE A 219 -1.92 6.85 -6.82
CA PHE A 219 -2.77 5.86 -7.50
C PHE A 219 -3.16 6.29 -8.92
N LEU A 220 -3.61 7.55 -9.09
CA LEU A 220 -4.13 8.07 -10.37
C LEU A 220 -3.00 8.47 -11.32
N HIS A 221 -1.86 8.93 -10.80
CA HIS A 221 -0.71 9.41 -11.55
C HIS A 221 0.57 8.67 -11.13
N PRO A 222 0.64 7.33 -11.33
CA PRO A 222 1.82 6.56 -10.97
C PRO A 222 3.03 7.03 -11.80
N ALA A 223 4.14 7.34 -11.15
CA ALA A 223 5.34 7.85 -11.81
C ALA A 223 5.95 6.83 -12.80
N SER A 224 5.69 5.54 -12.60
CA SER A 224 6.22 4.46 -13.45
C SER A 224 5.28 3.24 -13.49
N ILE A 225 5.60 2.31 -14.39
CA ILE A 225 4.94 1.00 -14.46
C ILE A 225 5.00 0.27 -13.11
N ASP A 226 6.12 0.33 -12.41
CA ASP A 226 6.30 -0.39 -11.15
C ASP A 226 5.39 0.19 -10.05
N VAL A 227 5.22 1.52 -10.01
CA VAL A 227 4.24 2.15 -9.12
C VAL A 227 2.82 1.77 -9.48
N ALA A 228 2.48 1.76 -10.79
CA ALA A 228 1.17 1.35 -11.26
C ALA A 228 0.84 -0.09 -10.88
N ARG A 229 1.83 -1.00 -10.99
CA ARG A 229 1.70 -2.40 -10.59
C ARG A 229 1.51 -2.57 -9.10
N ALA A 230 2.22 -1.81 -8.28
CA ALA A 230 2.12 -1.88 -6.83
C ALA A 230 0.69 -1.57 -6.32
N PHE A 231 -0.05 -0.76 -7.07
CA PHE A 231 -1.45 -0.41 -6.77
C PHE A 231 -2.49 -1.25 -7.52
N SER A 232 -2.11 -2.34 -8.14
CA SER A 232 -3.02 -3.14 -8.97
C SER A 232 -3.11 -4.58 -8.46
N ASP A 233 -4.31 -4.97 -8.05
CA ASP A 233 -4.68 -6.34 -7.75
C ASP A 233 -6.06 -6.63 -8.37
N PRO A 234 -6.16 -7.47 -9.40
CA PRO A 234 -5.05 -8.12 -10.11
C PRO A 234 -4.11 -7.13 -10.81
N PRO A 235 -2.89 -7.57 -11.20
CA PRO A 235 -1.90 -6.70 -11.82
C PRO A 235 -2.46 -5.96 -13.05
N MET A 236 -2.02 -4.69 -13.24
CA MET A 236 -2.38 -3.90 -14.41
C MET A 236 -2.03 -4.64 -15.71
N ASN A 237 -2.97 -4.67 -16.65
CA ASN A 237 -2.71 -5.15 -18.00
C ASN A 237 -1.72 -4.21 -18.67
N LEU A 238 -0.61 -4.73 -19.14
CA LEU A 238 0.44 -3.97 -19.83
C LEU A 238 0.63 -4.52 -21.24
N LEU A 239 0.40 -3.66 -22.22
CA LEU A 239 0.39 -4.01 -23.64
C LEU A 239 1.49 -3.26 -24.37
N PRO A 240 2.32 -3.95 -25.19
CA PRO A 240 3.32 -3.28 -25.99
C PRO A 240 2.66 -2.38 -27.03
N ALA A 241 3.18 -1.18 -27.18
CA ALA A 241 2.62 -0.18 -28.08
C ALA A 241 3.72 0.66 -28.75
N ARG A 242 3.34 1.42 -29.76
CA ARG A 242 4.20 2.36 -30.47
C ARG A 242 3.49 3.70 -30.67
N ARG A 243 4.23 4.79 -30.57
CA ARG A 243 3.74 6.10 -30.95
C ARG A 243 3.69 6.23 -32.48
N THR A 244 2.54 6.62 -33.03
CA THR A 244 2.34 6.93 -34.46
C THR A 244 1.97 8.41 -34.61
N ASP A 245 1.98 8.92 -35.84
CA ASP A 245 1.53 10.30 -36.12
C ASP A 245 0.05 10.49 -35.74
N ALA A 246 -0.77 9.44 -35.93
CA ALA A 246 -2.21 9.46 -35.63
C ALA A 246 -2.55 9.16 -34.18
N GLY A 247 -1.58 8.69 -33.36
CA GLY A 247 -1.86 8.32 -31.96
C GLY A 247 -0.93 7.26 -31.42
N VAL A 248 -1.49 6.28 -30.75
CA VAL A 248 -0.80 5.11 -30.18
C VAL A 248 -1.35 3.84 -30.82
N GLU A 249 -0.47 2.97 -31.31
CA GLU A 249 -0.81 1.68 -31.88
C GLU A 249 -0.39 0.56 -30.91
N ILE A 250 -1.35 -0.26 -30.49
CA ILE A 250 -1.14 -1.38 -29.57
C ILE A 250 -0.91 -2.64 -30.39
N ALA A 251 0.18 -3.36 -30.11
CA ALA A 251 0.54 -4.65 -30.72
C ALA A 251 0.49 -4.65 -32.26
N GLY A 252 0.66 -3.50 -32.93
CA GLY A 252 0.60 -3.38 -34.39
C GLY A 252 -0.79 -3.60 -35.00
N THR A 253 -1.85 -3.63 -34.22
CA THR A 253 -3.21 -3.98 -34.70
C THR A 253 -4.29 -2.99 -34.27
N LEU A 254 -4.17 -2.34 -33.10
CA LEU A 254 -5.18 -1.45 -32.56
C LEU A 254 -4.66 -0.02 -32.43
N GLY A 255 -5.15 0.87 -33.33
CA GLY A 255 -4.85 2.30 -33.30
C GLY A 255 -5.79 3.07 -32.38
N LEU A 256 -5.24 3.94 -31.53
CA LEU A 256 -5.96 4.80 -30.61
C LEU A 256 -5.52 6.26 -30.79
N ALA A 257 -6.48 7.20 -30.83
CA ALA A 257 -6.20 8.63 -30.92
C ALA A 257 -5.73 9.21 -29.56
N LEU A 258 -4.62 8.69 -29.03
CA LEU A 258 -3.97 9.15 -27.81
C LEU A 258 -2.71 9.94 -28.16
N SER A 259 -2.49 11.08 -27.52
CA SER A 259 -1.36 11.95 -27.81
C SER A 259 -0.49 12.18 -26.58
N PRO A 260 0.40 11.21 -26.22
CA PRO A 260 1.39 11.43 -25.17
C PRO A 260 2.41 12.48 -25.67
N ALA A 261 2.27 13.70 -25.18
CA ALA A 261 3.04 14.86 -25.67
C ALA A 261 4.56 14.73 -25.48
N SER A 262 4.97 13.92 -24.50
CA SER A 262 6.39 13.68 -24.16
C SER A 262 7.08 12.64 -25.05
N CYS A 263 6.34 11.93 -25.93
CA CYS A 263 6.88 10.83 -26.73
C CYS A 263 6.89 11.18 -28.21
N ALA A 264 8.06 11.05 -28.85
CA ALA A 264 8.21 11.28 -30.29
C ALA A 264 7.53 10.17 -31.12
N PRO A 265 7.05 10.45 -32.35
CA PRO A 265 6.58 9.41 -33.27
C PRO A 265 7.64 8.32 -33.48
N GLY A 266 7.21 7.06 -33.52
CA GLY A 266 8.10 5.90 -33.63
C GLY A 266 8.63 5.35 -32.32
N SER A 267 8.46 6.05 -31.18
CA SER A 267 8.90 5.57 -29.88
C SER A 267 8.15 4.31 -29.45
N ALA A 268 8.88 3.39 -28.81
CA ALA A 268 8.27 2.27 -28.09
C ALA A 268 7.53 2.81 -26.87
N LEU A 269 6.35 2.27 -26.61
CA LEU A 269 5.48 2.62 -25.50
C LEU A 269 4.95 1.35 -24.83
N THR A 270 4.43 1.51 -23.61
CA THR A 270 3.58 0.50 -22.97
C THR A 270 2.25 1.15 -22.63
N VAL A 271 1.16 0.54 -23.04
CA VAL A 271 -0.19 0.94 -22.64
C VAL A 271 -0.61 0.10 -21.47
N GLY A 272 -1.08 0.76 -20.39
CA GLY A 272 -1.60 0.14 -19.19
C GLY A 272 -3.12 0.31 -19.09
N VAL A 273 -3.82 -0.74 -18.67
CA VAL A 273 -5.24 -0.67 -18.29
C VAL A 273 -5.49 -1.52 -17.04
N ARG A 274 -6.21 -0.96 -16.07
CA ARG A 274 -6.57 -1.71 -14.86
C ARG A 274 -7.63 -2.75 -15.19
N ALA A 275 -7.64 -3.86 -14.44
CA ALA A 275 -8.57 -4.96 -14.69
C ALA A 275 -10.05 -4.53 -14.61
N HIS A 276 -10.39 -3.64 -13.67
CA HIS A 276 -11.74 -3.12 -13.51
C HIS A 276 -12.18 -2.13 -14.61
N ASP A 277 -11.24 -1.64 -15.44
CA ASP A 277 -11.52 -0.78 -16.59
C ASP A 277 -11.66 -1.59 -17.90
N VAL A 278 -11.37 -2.89 -17.86
CA VAL A 278 -11.68 -3.83 -18.95
C VAL A 278 -13.10 -4.36 -18.74
N ARG A 279 -14.03 -4.03 -19.65
CA ARG A 279 -15.48 -4.25 -19.47
C ARG A 279 -15.99 -5.37 -20.35
N ALA A 280 -17.05 -6.07 -19.91
CA ALA A 280 -17.84 -7.00 -20.73
C ALA A 280 -19.02 -6.30 -21.45
N SER A 281 -19.30 -5.04 -21.16
CA SER A 281 -20.37 -4.26 -21.80
C SER A 281 -19.80 -2.97 -22.40
N ARG A 282 -20.22 -2.65 -23.62
CA ARG A 282 -19.75 -1.48 -24.37
C ARG A 282 -20.31 -0.18 -23.83
N ARG A 283 -19.44 0.82 -23.68
CA ARG A 283 -19.79 2.21 -23.44
C ARG A 283 -19.49 3.07 -24.67
N PRO A 284 -20.12 4.26 -24.82
CA PRO A 284 -19.79 5.17 -25.90
C PRO A 284 -18.30 5.52 -25.92
N GLY A 285 -17.65 5.36 -27.06
CA GLY A 285 -16.21 5.60 -27.23
C GLY A 285 -15.31 4.42 -26.89
N ASP A 286 -15.84 3.33 -26.34
CA ASP A 286 -15.05 2.12 -26.08
C ASP A 286 -14.62 1.43 -27.38
N VAL A 287 -13.44 0.86 -27.36
CA VAL A 287 -12.90 0.00 -28.40
C VAL A 287 -13.11 -1.45 -28.04
N ALA A 288 -13.67 -2.21 -28.98
CA ALA A 288 -13.90 -3.64 -28.81
C ALA A 288 -12.63 -4.43 -29.09
N VAL A 289 -12.35 -5.42 -28.24
CA VAL A 289 -11.25 -6.37 -28.38
C VAL A 289 -11.83 -7.79 -28.35
N ALA A 290 -11.70 -8.49 -29.47
CA ALA A 290 -12.07 -9.89 -29.54
C ALA A 290 -11.06 -10.72 -28.74
N ALA A 291 -11.54 -11.56 -27.83
CA ALA A 291 -10.73 -12.33 -26.90
C ALA A 291 -11.28 -13.75 -26.73
N ARG A 292 -10.48 -14.64 -26.14
CA ARG A 292 -10.87 -15.98 -25.71
C ARG A 292 -10.59 -16.15 -24.24
N VAL A 293 -11.54 -16.74 -23.51
CA VAL A 293 -11.41 -17.02 -22.09
C VAL A 293 -10.40 -18.14 -21.87
N GLU A 294 -9.37 -17.87 -21.08
CA GLU A 294 -8.38 -18.85 -20.64
C GLU A 294 -8.64 -19.36 -19.24
N LEU A 295 -9.15 -18.51 -18.36
CA LEU A 295 -9.50 -18.84 -16.99
C LEU A 295 -10.55 -17.83 -16.49
N ALA A 296 -11.47 -18.29 -15.64
CA ALA A 296 -12.38 -17.42 -14.91
C ALA A 296 -12.39 -17.81 -13.42
N GLU A 297 -12.09 -16.86 -12.55
CA GLU A 297 -12.02 -17.04 -11.12
C GLU A 297 -13.10 -16.21 -10.43
N ILE A 298 -13.95 -16.85 -9.64
CA ILE A 298 -14.99 -16.17 -8.88
C ILE A 298 -14.43 -15.81 -7.50
N SER A 299 -14.36 -14.53 -7.20
CA SER A 299 -13.91 -14.00 -5.92
C SER A 299 -15.07 -13.27 -5.22
N GLY A 300 -16.04 -14.05 -4.73
CA GLY A 300 -17.17 -13.52 -3.96
C GLY A 300 -18.00 -12.49 -4.72
N SER A 301 -17.59 -11.21 -4.71
CA SER A 301 -18.31 -10.09 -5.32
C SER A 301 -17.93 -9.80 -6.77
N SER A 302 -16.83 -10.39 -7.28
CA SER A 302 -16.30 -10.15 -8.62
C SER A 302 -15.93 -11.46 -9.30
N THR A 303 -15.85 -11.44 -10.63
CA THR A 303 -15.28 -12.51 -11.46
C THR A 303 -14.08 -11.95 -12.22
N PHE A 304 -12.90 -12.54 -12.01
CA PHE A 304 -11.70 -12.23 -12.78
C PHE A 304 -11.67 -13.14 -14.01
N VAL A 305 -11.62 -12.55 -15.19
CA VAL A 305 -11.60 -13.27 -16.45
C VAL A 305 -10.28 -13.03 -17.16
N HIS A 306 -9.46 -14.06 -17.21
CA HIS A 306 -8.20 -14.07 -17.94
C HIS A 306 -8.48 -14.43 -19.40
N THR A 307 -8.04 -13.59 -20.31
CA THR A 307 -8.31 -13.76 -21.74
C THR A 307 -7.05 -13.60 -22.57
N SER A 308 -7.00 -14.29 -23.71
CA SER A 308 -6.03 -14.05 -24.77
C SER A 308 -6.68 -13.30 -25.93
N SER A 309 -5.94 -12.37 -26.53
CA SER A 309 -6.40 -11.56 -27.67
C SER A 309 -5.26 -11.22 -28.63
N ALA A 310 -5.61 -10.61 -29.77
CA ALA A 310 -4.61 -10.14 -30.75
C ALA A 310 -3.67 -9.05 -30.20
N ILE A 311 -4.11 -8.29 -29.17
CA ILE A 311 -3.28 -7.25 -28.56
C ILE A 311 -2.50 -7.72 -27.31
N GLY A 312 -2.67 -8.98 -26.92
CA GLY A 312 -2.04 -9.59 -25.74
C GLY A 312 -3.06 -10.18 -24.75
N ASN A 313 -2.56 -10.66 -23.64
CA ASN A 313 -3.40 -11.20 -22.57
C ASN A 313 -4.00 -10.05 -21.77
N LEU A 314 -5.28 -10.19 -21.41
CA LEU A 314 -6.02 -9.22 -20.61
C LEU A 314 -6.72 -9.94 -19.46
N VAL A 315 -6.66 -9.31 -18.29
CA VAL A 315 -7.49 -9.66 -17.14
C VAL A 315 -8.58 -8.61 -17.00
N ALA A 316 -9.84 -9.05 -17.00
CA ALA A 316 -10.99 -8.21 -16.73
C ALA A 316 -11.54 -8.55 -15.34
N GLU A 317 -11.89 -7.52 -14.56
CA GLU A 317 -12.63 -7.67 -13.32
C GLU A 317 -14.09 -7.27 -13.55
N LEU A 318 -14.96 -8.27 -13.52
CA LEU A 318 -16.40 -8.10 -13.74
C LEU A 318 -17.16 -8.16 -12.42
N ALA A 319 -17.96 -7.15 -12.11
CA ALA A 319 -18.79 -7.16 -10.92
C ALA A 319 -19.81 -8.30 -10.95
N GLY A 320 -19.94 -9.03 -9.83
CA GLY A 320 -20.85 -10.15 -9.69
C GLY A 320 -20.25 -11.48 -10.14
N VAL A 321 -21.10 -12.50 -10.13
CA VAL A 321 -20.75 -13.87 -10.48
C VAL A 321 -21.11 -14.13 -11.94
N HIS A 322 -20.08 -14.35 -12.77
CA HIS A 322 -20.21 -14.68 -14.18
C HIS A 322 -19.59 -16.07 -14.43
N ARG A 323 -20.25 -16.87 -15.27
CA ARG A 323 -19.74 -18.20 -15.66
C ARG A 323 -19.29 -18.14 -17.11
N PHE A 324 -18.08 -18.59 -17.34
CA PHE A 324 -17.47 -18.69 -18.67
C PHE A 324 -16.93 -20.10 -18.86
N GLU A 325 -17.02 -20.59 -20.09
CA GLU A 325 -16.35 -21.83 -20.50
C GLU A 325 -14.93 -21.53 -21.02
N LEU A 326 -14.01 -22.45 -20.76
CA LEU A 326 -12.65 -22.37 -21.31
C LEU A 326 -12.70 -22.34 -22.85
N GLY A 327 -11.99 -21.39 -23.45
CA GLY A 327 -11.97 -21.18 -24.91
C GLY A 327 -13.19 -20.44 -25.45
N GLN A 328 -14.16 -20.05 -24.61
CA GLN A 328 -15.31 -19.24 -25.02
C GLN A 328 -14.85 -17.95 -25.67
N ALA A 329 -15.43 -17.61 -26.82
CA ALA A 329 -15.25 -16.31 -27.43
C ALA A 329 -15.92 -15.23 -26.59
N LEU A 330 -15.18 -14.16 -26.28
CA LEU A 330 -15.64 -13.03 -25.51
C LEU A 330 -15.21 -11.74 -26.21
N GLU A 331 -16.07 -10.76 -26.25
CA GLU A 331 -15.70 -9.40 -26.62
C GLU A 331 -15.55 -8.57 -25.36
N VAL A 332 -14.35 -8.00 -25.15
CA VAL A 332 -14.10 -7.08 -24.04
C VAL A 332 -13.93 -5.66 -24.59
N PHE A 333 -14.21 -4.68 -23.76
CA PHE A 333 -14.25 -3.28 -24.15
C PHE A 333 -13.30 -2.47 -23.27
N VAL A 334 -12.52 -1.58 -23.89
CA VAL A 334 -11.56 -0.71 -23.23
C VAL A 334 -11.80 0.73 -23.68
N GLY A 335 -11.97 1.64 -22.73
CA GLY A 335 -12.11 3.06 -23.02
C GLY A 335 -10.74 3.72 -23.21
N PRO A 336 -10.50 4.45 -24.33
CA PRO A 336 -9.25 5.21 -24.49
C PRO A 336 -9.00 6.21 -23.36
N ALA A 337 -10.06 6.71 -22.73
CA ALA A 337 -9.99 7.63 -21.58
C ALA A 337 -9.51 6.97 -20.28
N ASP A 338 -9.51 5.64 -20.20
CA ASP A 338 -9.13 4.88 -19.00
C ASP A 338 -7.69 4.32 -19.11
N LEU A 339 -6.98 4.64 -20.19
CA LEU A 339 -5.66 4.10 -20.47
C LEU A 339 -4.54 4.95 -19.89
N TYR A 340 -3.55 4.27 -19.36
CA TYR A 340 -2.23 4.81 -19.05
C TYR A 340 -1.29 4.61 -20.24
N VAL A 341 -0.42 5.57 -20.53
CA VAL A 341 0.66 5.39 -21.49
C VAL A 341 1.99 5.64 -20.80
N PHE A 342 2.89 4.68 -20.88
CA PHE A 342 4.25 4.76 -20.35
C PHE A 342 5.25 4.82 -21.49
N GLY A 343 6.30 5.64 -21.32
CA GLY A 343 7.42 5.72 -22.26
C GLY A 343 8.29 4.46 -22.26
N ALA A 344 9.27 4.43 -23.15
CA ALA A 344 10.24 3.33 -23.22
C ALA A 344 11.08 3.15 -21.93
N ASP A 345 11.21 4.20 -21.14
CA ASP A 345 11.86 4.19 -19.82
C ASP A 345 10.94 3.73 -18.68
N GLY A 346 9.71 3.34 -18.99
CA GLY A 346 8.69 2.92 -18.04
C GLY A 346 8.04 4.07 -17.25
N ARG A 347 8.37 5.33 -17.53
CA ARG A 347 7.76 6.49 -16.88
C ARG A 347 6.42 6.84 -17.50
N LEU A 348 5.51 7.38 -16.66
CA LEU A 348 4.21 7.84 -17.13
C LEU A 348 4.34 8.98 -18.14
N ALA A 349 3.77 8.78 -19.32
CA ALA A 349 3.69 9.78 -20.39
C ALA A 349 2.28 10.37 -20.56
N LEU A 350 1.25 9.59 -20.22
CA LEU A 350 -0.16 10.02 -20.22
C LEU A 350 -0.94 9.25 -19.15
N ALA A 351 -1.62 9.97 -18.28
CA ALA A 351 -2.59 9.43 -17.34
C ALA A 351 -3.99 9.35 -17.96
N PRO A 352 -4.89 8.49 -17.44
CA PRO A 352 -6.28 8.44 -17.87
C PRO A 352 -6.99 9.79 -17.72
N ALA A 353 -7.79 10.17 -18.71
CA ALA A 353 -8.60 11.40 -18.64
C ALA A 353 -9.67 11.31 -17.54
N SER A 354 -10.12 10.10 -17.18
CA SER A 354 -11.04 9.83 -16.08
C SER A 354 -10.45 10.12 -14.69
N ALA A 355 -9.12 10.20 -14.57
CA ALA A 355 -8.43 10.53 -13.32
C ALA A 355 -8.67 11.99 -12.88
N GLY A 356 -8.92 12.91 -13.81
CA GLY A 356 -9.18 14.34 -13.52
C GLY A 356 -10.62 14.68 -13.10
N GLY A 357 -11.58 13.76 -13.20
CA GLY A 357 -13.02 14.02 -13.03
C GLY A 357 -13.68 13.40 -11.78
N ARG A 358 -12.95 12.68 -10.94
CA ARG A 358 -13.53 11.98 -9.77
C ARG A 358 -13.34 12.69 -8.43
N THR A 359 -12.96 13.95 -8.42
CA THR A 359 -12.96 14.78 -7.19
C THR A 359 -14.31 15.49 -7.07
N GLY A 360 -15.29 14.84 -6.41
CA GLY A 360 -16.54 15.50 -6.01
C GLY A 360 -17.81 14.76 -6.42
N GLY A 361 -18.27 13.89 -5.56
CA GLY A 361 -19.60 13.31 -5.58
C GLY A 361 -19.87 12.66 -4.23
#